data_0fe7b14f544dfc12f59352f66e05159b
#
_entry.id   0fe7b14f544dfc12f59352f66e05159b
#
_cell.length_a   1.000
_cell.length_b   1.000
_cell.length_c   1.000
_cell.angle_alpha   90.00
_cell.angle_beta   90.00
_cell.angle_gamma   90.00
#
_symmetry.space_group_name_H-M   'P 1'
#
loop_
_entity.id
_entity.type
_entity.pdbx_description
1 polymer ?
#
loop_
_entity_poly.entity_id
_entity_poly.type
_entity_poly.pdbx_seq_one_letter_code
_entity_poly.pdbx_strand_id
1 'polypeptide(L)'
;MIYDFWKRYEEFIHFDTALQFDYRLDNIVLKMNSFFQRLLIKDIEKEIIHFYLAGSCVKADTFRDLDLFFISADDRELIHDALNKEYFEYENNSYTYKYKNDIYQLIYRERFKDATLAQVIDGFDFDSTKLGFECTYNTRYRVLKVIECDMRPEFVHYINTKINNLSRISANPFVSLQRAIYFLKRGDDVPYGVFLEICSAIADIQIAKNEHADKHFHTLQGNPNKLDNIKEAITHYIDSKKEIDEE
;
A
#
# COMPACT_ATOMS: atom_id res chain seq x y z
N MET A 1 -9.34 -3.06 -22.83
CA MET A 1 -8.05 -2.87 -23.56
C MET A 1 -6.99 -3.40 -22.61
N ILE A 2 -6.23 -4.41 -23.02
CA ILE A 2 -5.15 -4.93 -22.15
C ILE A 2 -3.98 -3.98 -22.27
N TYR A 3 -3.47 -3.49 -21.13
CA TYR A 3 -2.28 -2.65 -21.12
C TYR A 3 -1.06 -3.42 -21.65
N ASP A 4 -0.27 -2.80 -22.51
CA ASP A 4 0.86 -3.47 -23.18
C ASP A 4 1.95 -3.92 -22.20
N PHE A 5 2.03 -3.30 -21.02
CA PHE A 5 3.03 -3.69 -20.02
C PHE A 5 2.79 -5.10 -19.43
N TRP A 6 1.58 -5.67 -19.50
CA TRP A 6 1.33 -7.05 -19.06
C TRP A 6 2.05 -8.09 -19.93
N LYS A 7 2.36 -7.76 -21.17
CA LYS A 7 3.12 -8.67 -22.08
C LYS A 7 4.46 -9.08 -21.49
N ARG A 8 5.08 -8.26 -20.67
CA ARG A 8 6.34 -8.61 -19.99
C ARG A 8 6.19 -9.68 -18.92
N TYR A 9 4.99 -9.93 -18.49
CA TYR A 9 4.66 -10.87 -17.43
C TYR A 9 3.85 -12.07 -17.90
N GLU A 10 3.62 -12.23 -19.23
CA GLU A 10 2.79 -13.29 -19.81
C GLU A 10 3.29 -14.70 -19.51
N GLU A 11 4.59 -14.87 -19.27
CA GLU A 11 5.17 -16.15 -18.88
C GLU A 11 4.96 -16.47 -17.39
N PHE A 12 4.62 -15.47 -16.57
CA PHE A 12 4.57 -15.58 -15.10
C PHE A 12 3.15 -15.50 -14.55
N ILE A 13 2.23 -14.88 -15.26
CA ILE A 13 0.84 -14.73 -14.83
C ILE A 13 -0.12 -15.25 -15.91
N HIS A 14 -1.20 -15.91 -15.47
CA HIS A 14 -2.24 -16.34 -16.38
C HIS A 14 -2.94 -15.15 -17.04
N PHE A 15 -3.34 -15.33 -18.30
CA PHE A 15 -4.08 -14.32 -19.07
C PHE A 15 -5.31 -13.80 -18.32
N ASP A 16 -6.09 -14.67 -17.70
CA ASP A 16 -7.28 -14.27 -16.91
C ASP A 16 -6.92 -13.39 -15.72
N THR A 17 -5.75 -13.60 -15.09
CA THR A 17 -5.25 -12.76 -14.01
C THR A 17 -4.86 -11.38 -14.53
N ALA A 18 -4.18 -11.31 -15.67
CA ALA A 18 -3.83 -10.05 -16.33
C ALA A 18 -5.10 -9.26 -16.70
N LEU A 19 -6.11 -9.94 -17.25
CA LEU A 19 -7.39 -9.32 -17.60
C LEU A 19 -8.13 -8.78 -16.37
N GLN A 20 -8.10 -9.49 -15.25
CA GLN A 20 -8.67 -8.99 -13.99
C GLN A 20 -7.92 -7.75 -13.48
N PHE A 21 -6.60 -7.73 -13.58
CA PHE A 21 -5.81 -6.56 -13.21
C PHE A 21 -6.10 -5.36 -14.09
N ASP A 22 -6.25 -5.56 -15.42
CA ASP A 22 -6.67 -4.54 -16.36
C ASP A 22 -8.01 -3.91 -15.95
N TYR A 23 -9.01 -4.75 -15.71
CA TYR A 23 -10.34 -4.29 -15.29
C TYR A 23 -10.29 -3.47 -13.99
N ARG A 24 -9.53 -3.96 -13.01
CA ARG A 24 -9.35 -3.26 -11.73
C ARG A 24 -8.62 -1.94 -11.91
N LEU A 25 -7.56 -1.93 -12.72
CA LEU A 25 -6.77 -0.74 -13.00
C LEU A 25 -7.60 0.32 -13.74
N ASP A 26 -8.39 -0.06 -14.73
CA ASP A 26 -9.31 0.83 -15.43
C ASP A 26 -10.30 1.48 -14.46
N ASN A 27 -10.87 0.70 -13.54
CA ASN A 27 -11.77 1.22 -12.50
C ASN A 27 -11.06 2.21 -11.56
N ILE A 28 -9.83 1.90 -11.15
CA ILE A 28 -9.01 2.79 -10.33
C ILE A 28 -8.70 4.08 -11.08
N VAL A 29 -8.33 4.00 -12.35
CA VAL A 29 -8.05 5.18 -13.20
C VAL A 29 -9.29 6.07 -13.33
N LEU A 30 -10.47 5.48 -13.50
CA LEU A 30 -11.74 6.24 -13.53
C LEU A 30 -12.00 6.96 -12.20
N LYS A 31 -11.79 6.28 -11.06
CA LYS A 31 -11.94 6.87 -9.72
C LYS A 31 -10.94 8.01 -9.51
N MET A 32 -9.67 7.80 -9.86
CA MET A 32 -8.62 8.81 -9.74
C MET A 32 -8.89 10.02 -10.65
N ASN A 33 -9.32 9.82 -11.89
CA ASN A 33 -9.72 10.92 -12.77
C ASN A 33 -10.86 11.73 -12.15
N SER A 34 -11.88 11.06 -11.59
CA SER A 34 -12.99 11.75 -10.89
C SER A 34 -12.49 12.54 -9.67
N PHE A 35 -11.52 12.03 -8.93
CA PHE A 35 -10.91 12.73 -7.80
C PHE A 35 -10.10 13.96 -8.26
N PHE A 36 -9.23 13.80 -9.26
CA PHE A 36 -8.40 14.89 -9.79
C PHE A 36 -9.21 15.97 -10.54
N GLN A 37 -10.42 15.67 -11.03
CA GLN A 37 -11.30 16.68 -11.58
C GLN A 37 -11.72 17.74 -10.56
N ARG A 38 -11.55 17.49 -9.26
CA ARG A 38 -11.80 18.46 -8.19
C ARG A 38 -10.69 19.51 -8.03
N LEU A 39 -9.54 19.32 -8.69
CA LEU A 39 -8.45 20.28 -8.63
C LEU A 39 -8.90 21.65 -9.17
N LEU A 40 -8.65 22.69 -8.39
CA LEU A 40 -8.85 24.09 -8.79
C LEU A 40 -7.63 24.52 -9.63
N ILE A 41 -7.68 24.21 -10.92
CA ILE A 41 -6.50 24.26 -11.83
C ILE A 41 -6.01 25.68 -12.13
N LYS A 42 -6.71 26.71 -11.74
CA LYS A 42 -6.33 28.09 -12.12
C LYS A 42 -4.91 28.48 -11.69
N ASP A 43 -4.36 27.77 -10.72
CA ASP A 43 -3.08 28.10 -10.10
C ASP A 43 -2.00 27.03 -10.30
N ILE A 44 -2.24 26.00 -11.12
CA ILE A 44 -1.26 24.94 -11.36
C ILE A 44 -0.43 25.29 -12.62
N GLU A 45 0.79 25.78 -12.41
CA GLU A 45 1.73 26.09 -13.49
C GLU A 45 2.36 24.82 -14.12
N LYS A 46 2.50 23.75 -13.34
CA LYS A 46 3.12 22.51 -13.80
C LYS A 46 2.17 21.69 -14.65
N GLU A 47 2.54 21.44 -15.92
CA GLU A 47 1.68 20.73 -16.88
C GLU A 47 1.55 19.24 -16.58
N ILE A 48 2.62 18.58 -16.14
CA ILE A 48 2.64 17.13 -15.89
C ILE A 48 3.14 16.86 -14.47
N ILE A 49 2.34 16.12 -13.73
CA ILE A 49 2.65 15.65 -12.37
C ILE A 49 2.88 14.15 -12.40
N HIS A 50 3.98 13.70 -11.82
CA HIS A 50 4.36 12.30 -11.73
C HIS A 50 4.12 11.77 -10.32
N PHE A 51 3.57 10.57 -10.24
CA PHE A 51 3.43 9.82 -8.99
C PHE A 51 3.32 8.33 -9.27
N TYR A 52 3.50 7.51 -8.23
CA TYR A 52 3.30 6.08 -8.30
C TYR A 52 2.02 5.69 -7.57
N LEU A 53 1.25 4.80 -8.18
CA LEU A 53 0.16 4.10 -7.53
C LEU A 53 0.70 2.74 -7.10
N ALA A 54 0.64 2.43 -5.81
CA ALA A 54 1.14 1.16 -5.31
C ALA A 54 0.33 0.67 -4.10
N GLY A 55 0.64 -0.54 -3.64
CA GLY A 55 -0.09 -1.14 -2.52
C GLY A 55 -1.15 -2.15 -2.97
N SER A 56 -2.18 -2.35 -2.15
CA SER A 56 -3.13 -3.45 -2.33
C SER A 56 -4.29 -3.18 -3.29
N CYS A 57 -4.37 -1.99 -3.89
CA CYS A 57 -5.56 -1.55 -4.62
C CYS A 57 -5.87 -2.37 -5.88
N VAL A 58 -4.86 -2.91 -6.58
CA VAL A 58 -5.06 -3.68 -7.82
C VAL A 58 -5.23 -5.19 -7.56
N LYS A 59 -4.78 -5.70 -6.42
CA LYS A 59 -4.81 -7.15 -6.12
C LYS A 59 -6.21 -7.70 -5.84
N ALA A 60 -7.17 -6.85 -5.45
CA ALA A 60 -8.51 -7.26 -5.06
C ALA A 60 -9.57 -6.26 -5.54
N ASP A 61 -10.82 -6.74 -5.68
CA ASP A 61 -11.95 -5.88 -6.09
C ASP A 61 -12.32 -4.85 -5.02
N THR A 62 -11.98 -5.15 -3.76
CA THR A 62 -12.14 -4.24 -2.63
C THR A 62 -10.78 -3.83 -2.09
N PHE A 63 -10.57 -2.54 -1.92
CA PHE A 63 -9.39 -1.96 -1.29
C PHE A 63 -9.83 -0.90 -0.27
N ARG A 64 -8.96 -0.60 0.69
CA ARG A 64 -9.26 0.39 1.73
C ARG A 64 -9.00 1.81 1.23
N ASP A 65 -7.88 1.99 0.56
CA ASP A 65 -7.32 3.28 0.16
C ASP A 65 -6.55 3.16 -1.16
N LEU A 66 -6.36 4.32 -1.79
CA LEU A 66 -5.54 4.51 -2.98
C LEU A 66 -4.32 5.32 -2.56
N ASP A 67 -3.17 4.64 -2.50
CA ASP A 67 -1.90 5.22 -2.08
C ASP A 67 -1.16 5.80 -3.29
N LEU A 68 -1.07 7.14 -3.35
CA LEU A 68 -0.37 7.89 -4.37
C LEU A 68 0.97 8.37 -3.80
N PHE A 69 2.05 7.78 -4.26
CA PHE A 69 3.41 8.09 -3.80
C PHE A 69 4.05 9.12 -4.72
N PHE A 70 4.29 10.29 -4.18
CA PHE A 70 4.98 11.37 -4.88
C PHE A 70 6.50 11.25 -4.66
N ILE A 71 7.28 11.44 -5.72
CA ILE A 71 8.75 11.49 -5.68
C ILE A 71 9.28 12.92 -5.49
N SER A 72 8.39 13.90 -5.58
CA SER A 72 8.64 15.31 -5.33
C SER A 72 7.67 15.81 -4.25
N ALA A 73 8.21 16.48 -3.23
CA ALA A 73 7.39 17.16 -2.23
C ALA A 73 6.52 18.26 -2.87
N ASP A 74 7.11 19.02 -3.80
CA ASP A 74 6.44 20.13 -4.47
C ASP A 74 5.22 19.64 -5.27
N ASP A 75 5.33 18.49 -5.94
CA ASP A 75 4.21 17.89 -6.68
C ASP A 75 3.06 17.49 -5.76
N ARG A 76 3.38 16.90 -4.61
CA ARG A 76 2.37 16.57 -3.60
C ARG A 76 1.68 17.82 -3.05
N GLU A 77 2.47 18.85 -2.67
CA GLU A 77 1.93 20.10 -2.14
C GLU A 77 1.06 20.82 -3.18
N LEU A 78 1.50 20.85 -4.43
CA LEU A 78 0.76 21.47 -5.52
C LEU A 78 -0.63 20.81 -5.71
N ILE A 79 -0.71 19.48 -5.67
CA ILE A 79 -2.00 18.77 -5.70
C ILE A 79 -2.80 19.04 -4.43
N HIS A 80 -2.17 19.01 -3.25
CA HIS A 80 -2.82 19.27 -1.98
C HIS A 80 -3.43 20.67 -1.94
N ASP A 81 -2.69 21.69 -2.37
CA ASP A 81 -3.17 23.08 -2.37
C ASP A 81 -4.29 23.33 -3.37
N ALA A 82 -4.28 22.62 -4.50
CA ALA A 82 -5.31 22.70 -5.51
C ALA A 82 -6.58 21.91 -5.17
N LEU A 83 -6.55 21.00 -4.20
CA LEU A 83 -7.73 20.26 -3.74
C LEU A 83 -8.54 21.06 -2.73
N ASN A 84 -9.87 20.95 -2.81
CA ASN A 84 -10.73 21.43 -1.74
C ASN A 84 -10.50 20.61 -0.46
N LYS A 85 -10.12 21.29 0.64
CA LYS A 85 -9.73 20.70 1.92
C LYS A 85 -10.92 20.28 2.82
N GLU A 86 -12.14 20.22 2.29
CA GLU A 86 -13.36 19.99 3.06
C GLU A 86 -13.43 18.62 3.76
N TYR A 87 -12.66 17.62 3.26
CA TYR A 87 -12.61 16.25 3.81
C TYR A 87 -11.17 15.76 3.92
N PHE A 88 -10.33 16.55 4.54
CA PHE A 88 -8.90 16.32 4.64
C PHE A 88 -8.49 15.97 6.06
N GLU A 89 -7.63 14.96 6.19
CA GLU A 89 -6.91 14.60 7.41
C GLU A 89 -5.41 14.48 7.10
N TYR A 90 -4.56 15.02 7.98
CA TYR A 90 -3.11 14.85 7.88
C TYR A 90 -2.63 13.85 8.92
N GLU A 91 -2.10 12.74 8.48
CA GLU A 91 -1.56 11.70 9.35
C GLU A 91 -0.34 11.03 8.71
N ASN A 92 0.71 10.78 9.51
CA ASN A 92 1.88 9.99 9.11
C ASN A 92 2.56 10.45 7.79
N ASN A 93 2.73 11.75 7.61
CA ASN A 93 3.28 12.35 6.38
C ASN A 93 2.46 12.04 5.11
N SER A 94 1.18 11.83 5.25
CA SER A 94 0.24 11.71 4.14
C SER A 94 -0.94 12.66 4.31
N TYR A 95 -1.42 13.16 3.19
CA TYR A 95 -2.68 13.89 3.10
C TYR A 95 -3.76 12.91 2.71
N THR A 96 -4.71 12.66 3.60
CA THR A 96 -5.79 11.70 3.39
C THR A 96 -7.07 12.42 3.04
N TYR A 97 -7.64 12.09 1.90
CA TYR A 97 -8.90 12.64 1.40
C TYR A 97 -9.96 11.57 1.32
N LYS A 98 -11.16 11.89 1.82
CA LYS A 98 -12.36 11.08 1.58
C LYS A 98 -13.14 11.70 0.43
N TYR A 99 -13.36 10.93 -0.63
CA TYR A 99 -14.16 11.38 -1.77
C TYR A 99 -15.08 10.27 -2.25
N LYS A 100 -16.38 10.55 -2.25
CA LYS A 100 -17.40 9.52 -2.43
C LYS A 100 -17.21 8.41 -1.36
N ASN A 101 -16.99 7.17 -1.78
CA ASN A 101 -16.76 6.03 -0.88
C ASN A 101 -15.28 5.60 -0.83
N ASP A 102 -14.39 6.37 -1.46
CA ASP A 102 -12.98 6.01 -1.59
C ASP A 102 -12.10 6.93 -0.73
N ILE A 103 -10.98 6.40 -0.29
CA ILE A 103 -9.94 7.12 0.44
C ILE A 103 -8.72 7.27 -0.49
N TYR A 104 -8.21 8.48 -0.60
CA TYR A 104 -7.03 8.83 -1.39
C TYR A 104 -5.95 9.36 -0.46
N GLN A 105 -4.76 8.77 -0.52
CA GLN A 105 -3.62 9.20 0.29
C GLN A 105 -2.53 9.78 -0.61
N LEU A 106 -2.23 11.07 -0.44
CA LEU A 106 -1.11 11.71 -1.10
C LEU A 106 0.11 11.56 -0.19
N ILE A 107 1.04 10.69 -0.56
CA ILE A 107 2.16 10.28 0.27
C ILE A 107 3.45 10.84 -0.32
N TYR A 108 4.23 11.55 0.48
CA TYR A 108 5.62 11.85 0.21
C TYR A 108 6.47 11.45 1.40
N ARG A 109 7.62 10.88 1.13
CA ARG A 109 8.62 10.58 2.15
C ARG A 109 9.99 10.92 1.58
N GLU A 110 10.85 11.56 2.36
CA GLU A 110 12.19 11.97 1.92
C GLU A 110 13.00 10.80 1.32
N ARG A 111 12.84 9.59 1.85
CA ARG A 111 13.48 8.38 1.30
C ARG A 111 12.98 7.98 -0.10
N PHE A 112 11.89 8.56 -0.58
CA PHE A 112 11.34 8.34 -1.93
C PHE A 112 11.62 9.49 -2.87
N LYS A 113 12.40 10.49 -2.42
CA LYS A 113 12.85 11.57 -3.27
C LYS A 113 13.61 10.98 -4.46
N ASP A 114 13.17 11.32 -5.66
CA ASP A 114 13.73 10.85 -6.93
C ASP A 114 13.83 9.30 -7.05
N ALA A 115 13.09 8.57 -6.23
CA ALA A 115 13.08 7.12 -6.26
C ALA A 115 12.36 6.59 -7.52
N THR A 116 12.86 5.49 -8.06
CA THR A 116 12.16 4.74 -9.11
C THR A 116 10.96 3.98 -8.54
N LEU A 117 10.00 3.59 -9.39
CA LEU A 117 8.87 2.74 -9.00
C LEU A 117 9.35 1.47 -8.30
N ALA A 118 10.39 0.81 -8.85
CA ALA A 118 11.02 -0.36 -8.26
C ALA A 118 11.48 -0.12 -6.80
N GLN A 119 12.18 0.99 -6.55
CA GLN A 119 12.66 1.34 -5.21
C GLN A 119 11.52 1.61 -4.22
N VAL A 120 10.41 2.19 -4.68
CA VAL A 120 9.23 2.41 -3.84
C VAL A 120 8.59 1.08 -3.44
N ILE A 121 8.36 0.18 -4.41
CA ILE A 121 7.75 -1.14 -4.13
C ILE A 121 8.68 -2.05 -3.32
N ASP A 122 9.99 -2.00 -3.53
CA ASP A 122 10.95 -2.73 -2.69
C ASP A 122 10.91 -2.27 -1.23
N GLY A 123 10.45 -1.03 -1.00
CA GLY A 123 10.23 -0.48 0.33
C GLY A 123 9.07 -1.10 1.11
N PHE A 124 8.17 -1.86 0.48
CA PHE A 124 7.06 -2.52 1.17
C PHE A 124 7.48 -3.81 1.87
N ASP A 125 6.73 -4.19 2.88
CA ASP A 125 7.08 -5.31 3.76
C ASP A 125 6.55 -6.67 3.28
N PHE A 126 5.41 -6.73 2.58
CA PHE A 126 4.78 -7.99 2.18
C PHE A 126 4.76 -8.21 0.67
N ASP A 127 4.87 -9.48 0.25
CA ASP A 127 4.86 -9.90 -1.14
C ASP A 127 3.62 -9.40 -1.90
N SER A 128 2.46 -9.45 -1.26
CA SER A 128 1.18 -9.01 -1.85
C SER A 128 1.10 -7.52 -2.18
N THR A 129 2.07 -6.73 -1.78
CA THR A 129 2.15 -5.28 -2.05
C THR A 129 3.25 -4.91 -3.04
N LYS A 130 3.96 -5.91 -3.59
CA LYS A 130 5.11 -5.74 -4.50
C LYS A 130 4.69 -5.53 -5.97
N LEU A 131 3.64 -4.74 -6.18
CA LEU A 131 3.14 -4.28 -7.48
C LEU A 131 2.90 -2.79 -7.42
N GLY A 132 3.28 -2.08 -8.47
CA GLY A 132 3.02 -0.65 -8.59
C GLY A 132 2.95 -0.18 -10.04
N PHE A 133 2.44 1.04 -10.20
CA PHE A 133 2.24 1.68 -11.49
C PHE A 133 2.81 3.08 -11.47
N GLU A 134 3.51 3.43 -12.53
CA GLU A 134 3.88 4.82 -12.79
C GLU A 134 2.70 5.53 -13.46
N CYS A 135 2.31 6.67 -12.89
CA CYS A 135 1.19 7.46 -13.34
C CYS A 135 1.61 8.90 -13.63
N THR A 136 1.00 9.49 -14.63
CA THR A 136 1.08 10.91 -14.90
C THR A 136 -0.29 11.55 -14.93
N TYR A 137 -0.39 12.75 -14.37
CA TYR A 137 -1.56 13.59 -14.51
C TYR A 137 -1.23 14.85 -15.30
N ASN A 138 -1.88 15.02 -16.45
CA ASN A 138 -1.76 16.26 -17.22
C ASN A 138 -2.79 17.26 -16.70
N THR A 139 -2.33 18.34 -16.10
CA THR A 139 -3.16 19.37 -15.48
C THR A 139 -3.97 20.16 -16.51
N ARG A 140 -3.38 20.42 -17.69
CA ARG A 140 -4.01 21.17 -18.78
C ARG A 140 -5.17 20.41 -19.43
N TYR A 141 -4.96 19.13 -19.73
CA TYR A 141 -5.97 18.26 -20.36
C TYR A 141 -6.82 17.51 -19.35
N ARG A 142 -6.48 17.56 -18.07
CA ARG A 142 -7.15 16.86 -16.98
C ARG A 142 -7.24 15.35 -17.19
N VAL A 143 -6.16 14.77 -17.67
CA VAL A 143 -6.11 13.35 -18.02
C VAL A 143 -5.02 12.64 -17.19
N LEU A 144 -5.42 11.59 -16.51
CA LEU A 144 -4.54 10.64 -15.87
C LEU A 144 -4.16 9.54 -16.88
N LYS A 145 -2.88 9.18 -16.89
CA LYS A 145 -2.38 8.04 -17.67
C LYS A 145 -1.55 7.13 -16.77
N VAL A 146 -1.71 5.84 -16.95
CA VAL A 146 -0.78 4.83 -16.45
C VAL A 146 0.27 4.63 -17.53
N ILE A 147 1.53 4.84 -17.19
CA ILE A 147 2.66 4.83 -18.12
C ILE A 147 3.33 3.46 -18.09
N GLU A 148 3.53 2.91 -16.89
CA GLU A 148 4.38 1.75 -16.66
C GLU A 148 3.86 0.94 -15.49
N CYS A 149 4.24 -0.34 -15.45
CA CYS A 149 3.98 -1.26 -14.36
C CYS A 149 5.29 -1.92 -13.95
N ASP A 150 5.52 -2.03 -12.64
CA ASP A 150 6.57 -2.90 -12.10
C ASP A 150 5.93 -3.92 -11.15
N MET A 151 6.16 -5.20 -11.46
CA MET A 151 5.69 -6.35 -10.70
C MET A 151 6.90 -7.18 -10.29
N ARG A 152 7.13 -7.27 -8.99
CA ARG A 152 8.26 -8.02 -8.45
C ARG A 152 7.99 -9.52 -8.43
N PRO A 153 9.04 -10.37 -8.52
CA PRO A 153 8.89 -11.83 -8.47
C PRO A 153 8.12 -12.32 -7.24
N GLU A 154 8.28 -11.65 -6.10
CA GLU A 154 7.56 -11.94 -4.86
C GLU A 154 6.04 -11.78 -5.02
N PHE A 155 5.61 -10.74 -5.74
CA PHE A 155 4.19 -10.56 -6.04
C PHE A 155 3.67 -11.64 -6.99
N VAL A 156 4.45 -12.04 -8.00
CA VAL A 156 4.12 -13.15 -8.89
C VAL A 156 3.95 -14.44 -8.09
N HIS A 157 4.87 -14.73 -7.16
CA HIS A 157 4.73 -15.87 -6.25
C HIS A 157 3.43 -15.79 -5.45
N TYR A 158 3.15 -14.64 -4.83
CA TYR A 158 1.94 -14.42 -4.05
C TYR A 158 0.65 -14.64 -4.86
N ILE A 159 0.53 -14.10 -6.07
CA ILE A 159 -0.72 -14.26 -6.87
C ILE A 159 -0.98 -15.70 -7.28
N ASN A 160 0.09 -16.48 -7.48
CA ASN A 160 0.01 -17.89 -7.87
C ASN A 160 -0.26 -18.83 -6.69
N THR A 161 0.20 -18.50 -5.48
CA THR A 161 0.15 -19.39 -4.32
C THR A 161 -0.78 -18.91 -3.20
N LYS A 162 -1.09 -17.61 -3.16
CA LYS A 162 -1.74 -16.89 -2.04
C LYS A 162 -0.91 -16.85 -0.75
N ILE A 163 0.34 -17.35 -0.79
CA ILE A 163 1.28 -17.25 0.31
C ILE A 163 1.85 -15.84 0.34
N ASN A 164 1.62 -15.11 1.42
CA ASN A 164 2.01 -13.72 1.61
C ASN A 164 3.19 -13.63 2.58
N ASN A 165 4.40 -13.79 2.06
CA ASN A 165 5.61 -13.74 2.88
C ASN A 165 5.98 -12.30 3.24
N LEU A 166 6.85 -12.20 4.25
CA LEU A 166 7.49 -10.98 4.67
C LEU A 166 8.81 -10.81 3.88
N SER A 167 8.84 -9.83 2.98
CA SER A 167 10.06 -9.49 2.24
C SER A 167 11.02 -8.65 3.08
N ARG A 168 10.49 -7.91 4.06
CA ARG A 168 11.26 -7.11 5.01
C ARG A 168 10.40 -6.69 6.19
N ILE A 169 11.03 -6.44 7.33
CA ILE A 169 10.33 -5.85 8.48
C ILE A 169 10.28 -4.32 8.30
N SER A 170 9.13 -3.72 8.57
CA SER A 170 8.98 -2.26 8.65
C SER A 170 9.90 -1.69 9.75
N ALA A 171 10.32 -0.43 9.61
CA ALA A 171 11.04 0.27 10.66
C ALA A 171 10.29 0.26 12.01
N ASN A 172 8.97 0.11 11.98
CA ASN A 172 8.14 -0.21 13.12
C ASN A 172 7.56 -1.63 12.96
N PRO A 173 8.11 -2.66 13.63
CA PRO A 173 7.67 -4.05 13.50
C PRO A 173 6.20 -4.27 13.86
N PHE A 174 5.63 -3.44 14.75
CA PHE A 174 4.20 -3.51 15.06
C PHE A 174 3.31 -3.18 13.85
N VAL A 175 3.79 -2.35 12.92
CA VAL A 175 3.08 -2.09 11.66
C VAL A 175 3.07 -3.32 10.78
N SER A 176 4.20 -4.05 10.68
CA SER A 176 4.27 -5.32 9.95
C SER A 176 3.37 -6.37 10.60
N LEU A 177 3.31 -6.43 11.94
CA LEU A 177 2.40 -7.34 12.66
C LEU A 177 0.91 -7.02 12.35
N GLN A 178 0.51 -5.75 12.40
CA GLN A 178 -0.85 -5.34 12.06
C GLN A 178 -1.22 -5.71 10.62
N ARG A 179 -0.27 -5.56 9.69
CA ARG A 179 -0.47 -5.93 8.27
C ARG A 179 -0.56 -7.43 8.09
N ALA A 180 0.29 -8.22 8.76
CA ALA A 180 0.21 -9.68 8.74
C ALA A 180 -1.18 -10.17 9.16
N ILE A 181 -1.68 -9.66 10.28
CA ILE A 181 -3.03 -9.97 10.79
C ILE A 181 -4.12 -9.51 9.82
N TYR A 182 -3.97 -8.32 9.22
CA TYR A 182 -4.91 -7.81 8.24
C TYR A 182 -4.99 -8.70 6.99
N PHE A 183 -3.85 -9.16 6.48
CA PHE A 183 -3.79 -10.05 5.32
C PHE A 183 -4.40 -11.41 5.63
N LEU A 184 -4.08 -11.96 6.80
CA LEU A 184 -4.69 -13.21 7.27
C LEU A 184 -6.23 -13.13 7.35
N LYS A 185 -6.77 -12.03 7.93
CA LYS A 185 -8.21 -11.79 7.99
C LYS A 185 -8.87 -11.66 6.61
N ARG A 186 -8.12 -11.35 5.58
CA ARG A 186 -8.58 -11.28 4.18
C ARG A 186 -8.43 -12.60 3.42
N GLY A 187 -7.96 -13.66 4.07
CA GLY A 187 -7.80 -14.98 3.48
C GLY A 187 -6.48 -15.19 2.74
N ASP A 188 -5.50 -14.30 2.93
CA ASP A 188 -4.13 -14.58 2.48
C ASP A 188 -3.51 -15.63 3.42
N ASP A 189 -2.72 -16.54 2.90
CA ASP A 189 -1.91 -17.44 3.72
C ASP A 189 -0.63 -16.69 4.17
N VAL A 190 -0.56 -16.36 5.45
CA VAL A 190 0.61 -15.72 6.06
C VAL A 190 1.35 -16.78 6.89
N PRO A 191 2.54 -17.22 6.46
CA PRO A 191 3.28 -18.29 7.13
C PRO A 191 3.58 -17.98 8.60
N TYR A 192 3.51 -18.98 9.45
CA TYR A 192 3.82 -18.86 10.88
C TYR A 192 5.21 -18.25 11.14
N GLY A 193 6.20 -18.58 10.29
CA GLY A 193 7.55 -18.02 10.36
C GLY A 193 7.58 -16.48 10.27
N VAL A 194 6.65 -15.88 9.54
CA VAL A 194 6.49 -14.41 9.44
C VAL A 194 6.17 -13.80 10.81
N PHE A 195 5.26 -14.43 11.57
CA PHE A 195 4.93 -13.96 12.92
C PHE A 195 6.08 -14.10 13.88
N LEU A 196 6.83 -15.21 13.81
CA LEU A 196 8.04 -15.41 14.62
C LEU A 196 9.11 -14.36 14.35
N GLU A 197 9.36 -14.05 13.08
CA GLU A 197 10.33 -13.04 12.67
C GLU A 197 9.92 -11.64 13.18
N ILE A 198 8.65 -11.27 13.01
CA ILE A 198 8.13 -9.98 13.49
C ILE A 198 8.20 -9.92 15.04
N CYS A 199 7.81 -10.99 15.74
CA CYS A 199 7.86 -11.02 17.20
C CYS A 199 9.29 -10.92 17.73
N SER A 200 10.26 -11.57 17.05
CA SER A 200 11.68 -11.44 17.38
C SER A 200 12.13 -9.97 17.25
N ALA A 201 11.80 -9.32 16.14
CA ALA A 201 12.15 -7.91 15.94
C ALA A 201 11.51 -6.98 16.99
N ILE A 202 10.28 -7.29 17.45
CA ILE A 202 9.63 -6.55 18.53
C ILE A 202 10.37 -6.76 19.85
N ALA A 203 10.78 -7.99 20.16
CA ALA A 203 11.54 -8.32 21.36
C ALA A 203 12.90 -7.60 21.36
N ASP A 204 13.60 -7.57 20.23
CA ASP A 204 14.89 -6.89 20.09
C ASP A 204 14.76 -5.37 20.36
N ILE A 205 13.66 -4.73 19.91
CA ILE A 205 13.39 -3.32 20.22
C ILE A 205 13.19 -3.09 21.73
N GLN A 206 12.48 -3.98 22.40
CA GLN A 206 12.25 -3.89 23.84
C GLN A 206 13.55 -4.04 24.64
N ILE A 207 14.43 -4.94 24.21
CA ILE A 207 15.73 -5.19 24.87
C ILE A 207 16.68 -4.00 24.67
N ALA A 208 16.68 -3.40 23.50
CA ALA A 208 17.61 -2.32 23.16
C ALA A 208 17.38 -1.00 23.93
N LYS A 209 16.27 -0.86 24.69
CA LYS A 209 15.89 0.37 25.44
C LYS A 209 16.12 1.65 24.63
N ASN A 210 15.77 1.62 23.36
CA ASN A 210 16.04 2.70 22.44
C ASN A 210 14.94 3.77 22.55
N GLU A 211 15.29 5.07 22.54
CA GLU A 211 14.33 6.19 22.56
C GLU A 211 13.28 6.10 21.43
N HIS A 212 13.63 5.47 20.29
CA HIS A 212 12.70 5.18 19.23
C HIS A 212 11.68 4.08 19.60
N ALA A 213 12.05 3.10 20.41
CA ALA A 213 11.14 2.08 20.90
C ALA A 213 10.06 2.68 21.80
N ASP A 214 10.45 3.59 22.70
CA ASP A 214 9.50 4.25 23.59
C ASP A 214 8.45 5.07 22.82
N LYS A 215 8.85 5.82 21.79
CA LYS A 215 7.91 6.53 20.93
C LYS A 215 6.92 5.61 20.22
N HIS A 216 7.38 4.46 19.73
CA HIS A 216 6.52 3.49 19.06
C HIS A 216 5.60 2.76 20.03
N PHE A 217 6.08 2.48 21.25
CA PHE A 217 5.28 1.89 22.32
C PHE A 217 4.16 2.82 22.79
N HIS A 218 4.45 4.11 22.94
CA HIS A 218 3.45 5.12 23.29
C HIS A 218 2.36 5.27 22.22
N THR A 219 2.70 5.13 20.95
CA THR A 219 1.71 5.16 19.85
C THR A 219 0.74 3.99 19.90
N LEU A 220 1.18 2.82 20.40
CA LEU A 220 0.31 1.65 20.60
C LEU A 220 -0.49 1.73 21.89
N GLN A 221 0.13 2.20 22.98
CA GLN A 221 -0.55 2.40 24.26
C GLN A 221 -1.64 3.48 24.18
N GLY A 222 -1.48 4.47 23.28
CA GLY A 222 -2.49 5.50 23.01
C GLY A 222 -3.76 4.99 22.31
N ASN A 223 -3.79 3.72 21.87
CA ASN A 223 -4.98 3.11 21.27
C ASN A 223 -5.16 1.67 21.77
N PRO A 224 -5.72 1.49 22.99
CA PRO A 224 -5.90 0.18 23.62
C PRO A 224 -6.72 -0.79 22.74
N ASN A 225 -7.69 -0.29 21.99
CA ASN A 225 -8.50 -1.12 21.08
C ASN A 225 -7.66 -1.79 19.95
N LYS A 226 -6.56 -1.15 19.53
CA LYS A 226 -5.63 -1.77 18.56
C LYS A 226 -4.84 -2.93 19.16
N LEU A 227 -4.44 -2.81 20.42
CA LEU A 227 -3.67 -3.86 21.11
C LEU A 227 -4.56 -5.08 21.38
N ASP A 228 -5.79 -4.87 21.82
CA ASP A 228 -6.74 -5.94 22.09
C ASP A 228 -7.14 -6.67 20.80
N ASN A 229 -7.38 -5.96 19.71
CA ASN A 229 -7.61 -6.55 18.39
C ASN A 229 -6.44 -7.41 17.90
N ILE A 230 -5.19 -7.01 18.19
CA ILE A 230 -3.99 -7.78 17.86
C ILE A 230 -3.92 -9.06 18.68
N LYS A 231 -4.15 -8.99 19.99
CA LYS A 231 -4.17 -10.14 20.88
C LYS A 231 -5.26 -11.16 20.47
N GLU A 232 -6.46 -10.66 20.20
CA GLU A 232 -7.60 -11.47 19.79
C GLU A 232 -7.34 -12.20 18.47
N ALA A 233 -6.75 -11.52 17.48
CA ALA A 233 -6.41 -12.12 16.20
C ALA A 233 -5.27 -13.16 16.32
N ILE A 234 -4.26 -12.92 17.16
CA ILE A 234 -3.18 -13.90 17.41
C ILE A 234 -3.76 -15.12 18.13
N THR A 235 -4.60 -14.94 19.12
CA THR A 235 -5.23 -16.05 19.86
C THR A 235 -6.08 -16.90 18.92
N HIS A 236 -6.94 -16.28 18.12
CA HIS A 236 -7.77 -16.99 17.14
C HIS A 236 -6.93 -17.78 16.13
N TYR A 237 -5.81 -17.21 15.66
CA TYR A 237 -4.91 -17.90 14.74
C TYR A 237 -4.22 -19.12 15.39
N ILE A 238 -3.74 -18.97 16.62
CA ILE A 238 -3.12 -20.06 17.38
C ILE A 238 -4.13 -21.20 17.60
N ASP A 239 -5.35 -20.88 17.97
CA ASP A 239 -6.39 -21.87 18.25
C ASP A 239 -6.83 -22.59 16.96
N SER A 240 -6.98 -21.87 15.84
CA SER A 240 -7.31 -22.49 14.55
C SER A 240 -6.21 -23.43 14.02
N LYS A 241 -4.94 -23.22 14.39
CA LYS A 241 -3.84 -24.12 14.01
C LYS A 241 -3.79 -25.37 14.90
N LYS A 242 -4.18 -25.28 16.16
CA LYS A 242 -4.25 -26.46 17.07
C LYS A 242 -5.33 -27.45 16.61
N GLU A 243 -6.46 -26.98 16.12
CA GLU A 243 -7.55 -27.83 15.60
C GLU A 243 -7.09 -28.62 14.35
N ILE A 244 -6.16 -28.09 13.53
CA ILE A 244 -5.63 -28.77 12.34
C ILE A 244 -4.60 -29.83 12.70
N ASP A 245 -3.84 -29.64 13.78
CA ASP A 245 -2.79 -30.59 14.22
C ASP A 245 -3.37 -31.77 15.06
N GLU A 246 -4.66 -31.74 15.43
CA GLU A 246 -5.38 -32.79 16.17
C GLU A 246 -6.26 -33.68 15.28
N GLU A 247 -6.40 -33.41 13.96
CA GLU A 247 -7.03 -34.27 12.96
C GLU A 247 -5.97 -35.09 12.18
#